data_157de7bae57759d4fd6f75e5af47fea0
#
_entry.id   157de7bae57759d4fd6f75e5af47fea0
#
_cell.length_a   1.000
_cell.length_b   1.000
_cell.length_c   1.000
_cell.angle_alpha   90.00
_cell.angle_beta   90.00
_cell.angle_gamma   90.00
#
_symmetry.space_group_name_H-M   'P 1'
#
loop_
_entity.id
_entity.type
_entity.pdbx_description
1 polymer ?
#
loop_
_entity_poly.entity_id
_entity_poly.type
_entity_poly.pdbx_seq_one_letter_code
_entity_poly.pdbx_strand_id
1 'polypeptide(L)'
;EYKFNTVGSSRGDYPFITVTAGTGTGRFAKLATLTMLEVRRGGQGKKEHKKPVLFPKIVFLYDENLHGPGKPLEDVFEAGVQCSAKTMYPDWLSLTGKGYVASMYKQYGRIVSPMGCRAFLSPWYERGGMHPADDADKPVFVGRFNIGAVSLHLPMILAKSRKESRDFYEVLDYYLNLIRQLHIRTYAYLGEMRASTNPLAYCEGGFLGGHLKLSDKIKPLLKSATASFGITALNE
;
A
#
# COMPACT_ATOMS: atom_id res chain seq x y z
N GLU A 1 -17.66 1.50 -6.70
CA GLU A 1 -17.23 2.81 -6.17
C GLU A 1 -18.24 3.43 -5.20
N TYR A 2 -19.55 3.47 -5.54
CA TYR A 2 -20.56 4.14 -4.70
C TYR A 2 -20.49 3.73 -3.23
N LYS A 3 -20.54 2.43 -2.93
CA LYS A 3 -20.53 1.93 -1.54
C LYS A 3 -19.27 2.32 -0.77
N PHE A 4 -18.11 2.28 -1.41
CA PHE A 4 -16.84 2.63 -0.75
C PHE A 4 -16.69 4.11 -0.43
N ASN A 5 -17.53 4.97 -1.01
CA ASN A 5 -17.52 6.41 -0.78
C ASN A 5 -18.73 6.91 0.03
N THR A 6 -19.70 6.04 0.32
CA THR A 6 -20.96 6.44 1.00
C THR A 6 -21.25 5.63 2.25
N VAL A 7 -20.64 4.45 2.42
CA VAL A 7 -20.87 3.58 3.57
C VAL A 7 -19.62 3.54 4.42
N GLY A 8 -19.65 4.21 5.55
CA GLY A 8 -18.57 4.17 6.54
C GLY A 8 -18.54 2.84 7.30
N SER A 9 -17.40 2.56 7.94
CA SER A 9 -17.27 1.46 8.88
C SER A 9 -18.00 1.78 10.20
N SER A 10 -18.09 0.80 11.09
CA SER A 10 -18.62 0.99 12.45
C SER A 10 -17.82 2.02 13.27
N ARG A 11 -16.60 2.35 12.85
CA ARG A 11 -15.74 3.37 13.48
C ARG A 11 -15.91 4.75 12.87
N GLY A 12 -16.76 4.90 11.85
CA GLY A 12 -17.00 6.17 11.16
C GLY A 12 -16.01 6.51 10.05
N ASP A 13 -15.04 5.66 9.75
CA ASP A 13 -14.09 5.81 8.65
C ASP A 13 -14.59 5.08 7.38
N TYR A 14 -14.04 5.46 6.23
CA TYR A 14 -14.27 4.75 4.97
C TYR A 14 -13.20 3.66 4.78
N PRO A 15 -13.57 2.51 4.18
CA PRO A 15 -12.59 1.44 3.93
C PRO A 15 -11.53 1.89 2.92
N PHE A 16 -10.25 1.80 3.30
CA PHE A 16 -9.12 2.03 2.43
C PHE A 16 -8.86 0.80 1.57
N ILE A 17 -9.54 0.73 0.44
CA ILE A 17 -9.41 -0.35 -0.52
C ILE A 17 -8.57 0.13 -1.70
N THR A 18 -7.62 -0.70 -2.13
CA THR A 18 -6.78 -0.47 -3.30
C THR A 18 -7.06 -1.52 -4.37
N VAL A 19 -7.20 -1.07 -5.60
CA VAL A 19 -7.22 -1.92 -6.79
C VAL A 19 -6.01 -1.59 -7.63
N THR A 20 -5.22 -2.61 -7.95
CA THR A 20 -4.01 -2.47 -8.77
C THR A 20 -4.28 -3.07 -10.15
N ALA A 21 -4.05 -2.29 -11.22
CA ALA A 21 -4.29 -2.69 -12.60
C ALA A 21 -3.29 -1.99 -13.53
N GLY A 22 -3.30 -2.36 -14.82
CA GLY A 22 -2.53 -1.67 -15.85
C GLY A 22 -1.77 -2.60 -16.81
N THR A 23 -1.22 -3.72 -16.34
CA THR A 23 -0.33 -4.57 -17.15
C THR A 23 -1.00 -5.73 -17.87
N GLY A 24 -2.30 -5.92 -17.69
CA GLY A 24 -3.03 -7.03 -18.32
C GLY A 24 -3.27 -6.81 -19.80
N THR A 25 -2.63 -7.60 -20.69
CA THR A 25 -2.74 -7.51 -22.14
C THR A 25 -3.93 -8.26 -22.72
N GLY A 26 -4.52 -9.18 -21.97
CA GLY A 26 -5.70 -9.94 -22.40
C GLY A 26 -6.92 -9.04 -22.56
N ARG A 27 -7.80 -9.38 -23.53
CA ARG A 27 -9.00 -8.60 -23.88
C ARG A 27 -9.83 -8.17 -22.67
N PHE A 28 -10.11 -9.10 -21.75
CA PHE A 28 -10.93 -8.80 -20.58
C PHE A 28 -10.20 -7.98 -19.51
N ALA A 29 -8.88 -8.19 -19.32
CA ALA A 29 -8.08 -7.40 -18.41
C ALA A 29 -7.97 -5.94 -18.88
N LYS A 30 -7.76 -5.74 -20.18
CA LYS A 30 -7.76 -4.43 -20.82
C LYS A 30 -9.12 -3.74 -20.68
N LEU A 31 -10.21 -4.43 -21.00
CA LEU A 31 -11.57 -3.90 -20.85
C LEU A 31 -11.86 -3.50 -19.41
N ALA A 32 -11.51 -4.34 -18.43
CA ALA A 32 -11.71 -4.04 -17.01
C ALA A 32 -10.94 -2.78 -16.58
N THR A 33 -9.67 -2.65 -16.99
CA THR A 33 -8.85 -1.47 -16.67
C THR A 33 -9.44 -0.20 -17.29
N LEU A 34 -9.78 -0.23 -18.58
CA LEU A 34 -10.39 0.90 -19.28
C LEU A 34 -11.72 1.31 -18.63
N THR A 35 -12.58 0.35 -18.29
CA THR A 35 -13.86 0.63 -17.63
C THR A 35 -13.67 1.25 -16.26
N MET A 36 -12.70 0.77 -15.45
CA MET A 36 -12.41 1.37 -14.16
C MET A 36 -11.95 2.82 -14.29
N LEU A 37 -11.08 3.11 -15.25
CA LEU A 37 -10.58 4.47 -15.51
C LEU A 37 -11.70 5.39 -16.02
N GLU A 38 -12.55 4.91 -16.90
CA GLU A 38 -13.69 5.68 -17.43
C GLU A 38 -14.72 6.00 -16.35
N VAL A 39 -15.12 5.01 -15.54
CA VAL A 39 -16.04 5.20 -14.42
C VAL A 39 -15.46 6.20 -13.41
N ARG A 40 -14.17 6.09 -13.10
CA ARG A 40 -13.47 7.04 -12.23
C ARG A 40 -13.51 8.46 -12.80
N ARG A 41 -13.15 8.61 -14.06
CA ARG A 41 -13.18 9.89 -14.78
C ARG A 41 -14.58 10.48 -14.83
N GLY A 42 -15.61 9.63 -14.94
CA GLY A 42 -17.01 10.02 -14.97
C GLY A 42 -17.51 10.59 -13.64
N GLY A 43 -16.96 10.17 -12.51
CA GLY A 43 -17.43 10.54 -11.18
C GLY A 43 -18.77 9.88 -10.79
N GLN A 44 -19.21 10.13 -9.57
CA GLN A 44 -20.42 9.57 -8.97
C GLN A 44 -21.44 10.66 -8.64
N GLY A 45 -22.73 10.34 -8.70
CA GLY A 45 -23.81 11.25 -8.35
C GLY A 45 -24.87 11.34 -9.43
N LYS A 46 -25.80 12.28 -9.27
CA LYS A 46 -26.85 12.58 -10.26
C LYS A 46 -26.21 13.13 -11.54
N LYS A 47 -26.85 12.91 -12.70
CA LYS A 47 -26.29 13.22 -14.02
C LYS A 47 -25.66 14.62 -14.12
N GLU A 48 -26.27 15.63 -13.51
CA GLU A 48 -25.82 17.03 -13.57
C GLU A 48 -24.93 17.45 -12.39
N HIS A 49 -24.75 16.56 -11.39
CA HIS A 49 -24.01 16.84 -10.16
C HIS A 49 -23.02 15.72 -9.82
N LYS A 50 -22.31 15.22 -10.82
CA LYS A 50 -21.28 14.21 -10.60
C LYS A 50 -20.06 14.80 -9.92
N LYS A 51 -19.59 14.13 -8.88
CA LYS A 51 -18.38 14.50 -8.11
C LYS A 51 -17.31 13.42 -8.24
N PRO A 52 -16.03 13.81 -8.19
CA PRO A 52 -14.95 12.84 -8.08
C PRO A 52 -15.10 11.96 -6.83
N VAL A 53 -14.67 10.73 -6.91
CA VAL A 53 -14.68 9.77 -5.79
C VAL A 53 -13.27 9.35 -5.45
N LEU A 54 -13.04 8.98 -4.17
CA LEU A 54 -11.71 8.63 -3.67
C LEU A 54 -11.45 7.12 -3.68
N PHE A 55 -12.48 6.33 -3.39
CA PHE A 55 -12.33 4.89 -3.19
C PHE A 55 -13.08 4.06 -4.26
N PRO A 56 -12.54 2.87 -4.61
CA PRO A 56 -11.24 2.33 -4.22
C PRO A 56 -10.09 3.19 -4.74
N LYS A 57 -8.96 3.19 -4.05
CA LYS A 57 -7.72 3.73 -4.61
C LYS A 57 -7.34 2.90 -5.83
N ILE A 58 -7.05 3.54 -6.96
CA ILE A 58 -6.57 2.86 -8.17
C ILE A 58 -5.08 3.12 -8.28
N VAL A 59 -4.30 2.04 -8.34
CA VAL A 59 -2.88 2.08 -8.64
C VAL A 59 -2.68 1.54 -10.06
N PHE A 60 -2.14 2.37 -10.93
CA PHE A 60 -1.81 2.02 -12.30
C PHE A 60 -0.36 1.57 -12.38
N LEU A 61 -0.17 0.32 -12.76
CA LEU A 61 1.15 -0.25 -13.02
C LEU A 61 1.63 0.16 -14.41
N TYR A 62 2.64 1.00 -14.46
CA TYR A 62 3.22 1.46 -15.72
C TYR A 62 4.46 0.65 -16.08
N ASP A 63 4.47 0.09 -17.28
CA ASP A 63 5.61 -0.56 -17.91
C ASP A 63 5.80 0.06 -19.29
N GLU A 64 6.93 0.69 -19.57
CA GLU A 64 7.21 1.36 -20.85
C GLU A 64 7.16 0.40 -22.05
N ASN A 65 7.45 -0.88 -21.82
CA ASN A 65 7.40 -1.91 -22.85
C ASN A 65 5.97 -2.31 -23.25
N LEU A 66 4.98 -1.98 -22.41
CA LEU A 66 3.55 -2.25 -22.64
C LEU A 66 2.76 -0.99 -23.01
N HIS A 67 3.15 0.16 -22.47
CA HIS A 67 2.38 1.40 -22.50
C HIS A 67 2.99 2.50 -23.37
N GLY A 68 4.20 2.28 -23.89
CA GLY A 68 4.87 3.25 -24.78
C GLY A 68 4.16 3.37 -26.15
N PRO A 69 4.59 4.34 -26.97
CA PRO A 69 4.05 4.52 -28.32
C PRO A 69 4.12 3.24 -29.16
N GLY A 70 3.01 2.87 -29.80
CA GLY A 70 2.88 1.65 -30.60
C GLY A 70 2.85 0.35 -29.81
N LYS A 71 2.73 0.39 -28.48
CA LYS A 71 2.68 -0.80 -27.61
C LYS A 71 1.24 -1.27 -27.34
N PRO A 72 1.04 -2.53 -26.93
CA PRO A 72 -0.28 -3.13 -26.80
C PRO A 72 -1.27 -2.42 -25.88
N LEU A 73 -0.78 -1.65 -24.91
CA LEU A 73 -1.57 -0.96 -23.89
C LEU A 73 -1.41 0.56 -23.96
N GLU A 74 -1.01 1.11 -25.10
CA GLU A 74 -0.90 2.57 -25.30
C GLU A 74 -2.23 3.27 -25.00
N ASP A 75 -3.34 2.75 -25.50
CA ASP A 75 -4.68 3.30 -25.25
C ASP A 75 -5.11 3.22 -23.78
N VAL A 76 -4.65 2.20 -23.05
CA VAL A 76 -4.87 2.09 -21.60
C VAL A 76 -4.07 3.17 -20.85
N PHE A 77 -2.85 3.44 -21.28
CA PHE A 77 -2.03 4.53 -20.76
C PHE A 77 -2.69 5.88 -21.00
N GLU A 78 -3.13 6.15 -22.22
CA GLU A 78 -3.82 7.39 -22.58
C GLU A 78 -5.09 7.60 -21.72
N ALA A 79 -5.89 6.55 -21.55
CA ALA A 79 -7.07 6.59 -20.68
C ALA A 79 -6.70 6.91 -19.22
N GLY A 80 -5.59 6.35 -18.73
CA GLY A 80 -5.03 6.65 -17.41
C GLY A 80 -4.61 8.10 -17.26
N VAL A 81 -3.90 8.65 -18.26
CA VAL A 81 -3.49 10.07 -18.28
C VAL A 81 -4.70 11.00 -18.28
N GLN A 82 -5.70 10.73 -19.13
CA GLN A 82 -6.94 11.51 -19.17
C GLN A 82 -7.71 11.45 -17.85
N CYS A 83 -7.71 10.28 -17.18
CA CYS A 83 -8.32 10.13 -15.88
C CYS A 83 -7.57 10.95 -14.82
N SER A 84 -6.23 10.89 -14.81
CA SER A 84 -5.39 11.66 -13.89
C SER A 84 -5.55 13.16 -14.06
N ALA A 85 -5.60 13.64 -15.30
CA ALA A 85 -5.79 15.07 -15.60
C ALA A 85 -7.11 15.63 -15.02
N LYS A 86 -8.14 14.79 -14.90
CA LYS A 86 -9.45 15.20 -14.39
C LYS A 86 -9.64 14.96 -12.88
N THR A 87 -9.06 13.89 -12.35
CA THR A 87 -9.39 13.40 -11.00
C THR A 87 -8.19 13.27 -10.07
N MET A 88 -6.97 13.52 -10.58
CA MET A 88 -5.69 13.24 -9.93
C MET A 88 -5.47 11.75 -9.59
N TYR A 89 -6.24 10.86 -10.18
CA TYR A 89 -6.12 9.39 -10.07
C TYR A 89 -6.12 8.76 -11.47
N PRO A 90 -5.48 7.60 -11.66
CA PRO A 90 -4.90 6.68 -10.66
C PRO A 90 -3.58 7.18 -10.06
N ASP A 91 -3.15 6.57 -8.94
CA ASP A 91 -1.76 6.64 -8.48
C ASP A 91 -0.89 5.83 -9.43
N TRP A 92 0.24 6.40 -9.87
CA TRP A 92 1.12 5.77 -10.85
C TRP A 92 2.26 5.05 -10.15
N LEU A 93 2.50 3.80 -10.57
CA LEU A 93 3.63 3.00 -10.12
C LEU A 93 4.42 2.49 -11.31
N SER A 94 5.64 3.02 -11.49
CA SER A 94 6.53 2.55 -12.55
C SER A 94 7.16 1.20 -12.20
N LEU A 95 7.02 0.25 -13.12
CA LEU A 95 7.67 -1.06 -13.07
C LEU A 95 9.00 -1.08 -13.83
N THR A 96 9.31 0.01 -14.54
CA THR A 96 10.53 0.18 -15.33
C THR A 96 11.33 1.37 -14.83
N GLY A 97 12.61 1.45 -15.22
CA GLY A 97 13.52 2.49 -14.75
C GLY A 97 14.42 2.05 -13.61
N LYS A 98 14.78 2.98 -12.71
CA LYS A 98 15.67 2.74 -11.57
C LYS A 98 14.88 2.67 -10.27
N GLY A 99 15.28 1.78 -9.37
CA GLY A 99 14.71 1.69 -8.03
C GLY A 99 14.28 0.29 -7.64
N TYR A 100 13.84 0.16 -6.39
CA TYR A 100 13.46 -1.09 -5.76
C TYR A 100 12.33 -1.83 -6.49
N VAL A 101 11.25 -1.12 -6.86
CA VAL A 101 10.09 -1.73 -7.53
C VAL A 101 10.47 -2.28 -8.92
N ALA A 102 11.21 -1.50 -9.70
CA ALA A 102 11.68 -1.91 -11.01
C ALA A 102 12.63 -3.12 -10.93
N SER A 103 13.52 -3.15 -9.94
CA SER A 103 14.43 -4.28 -9.69
C SER A 103 13.67 -5.55 -9.34
N MET A 104 12.66 -5.46 -8.45
CA MET A 104 11.80 -6.58 -8.08
C MET A 104 11.01 -7.11 -9.29
N TYR A 105 10.42 -6.19 -10.06
CA TYR A 105 9.65 -6.56 -11.25
C TYR A 105 10.53 -7.25 -12.31
N LYS A 106 11.73 -6.71 -12.54
CA LYS A 106 12.72 -7.32 -13.44
C LYS A 106 13.13 -8.73 -13.02
N GLN A 107 13.30 -8.94 -11.70
CA GLN A 107 13.77 -10.22 -11.16
C GLN A 107 12.65 -11.27 -11.12
N TYR A 108 11.43 -10.91 -10.74
CA TYR A 108 10.37 -11.86 -10.43
C TYR A 108 9.16 -11.79 -11.36
N GLY A 109 9.09 -10.83 -12.28
CA GLY A 109 7.93 -10.59 -13.15
C GLY A 109 6.67 -10.11 -12.40
N ARG A 110 6.81 -9.77 -11.12
CA ARG A 110 5.74 -9.29 -10.24
C ARG A 110 6.26 -8.42 -9.11
N ILE A 111 5.37 -7.72 -8.46
CA ILE A 111 5.67 -6.87 -7.31
C ILE A 111 4.70 -7.15 -6.16
N VAL A 112 5.05 -6.70 -4.95
CA VAL A 112 4.08 -6.54 -3.86
C VAL A 112 3.19 -5.35 -4.20
N SER A 113 1.87 -5.56 -4.26
CA SER A 113 0.94 -4.46 -4.53
C SER A 113 0.98 -3.44 -3.39
N PRO A 114 1.00 -2.13 -3.70
CA PRO A 114 0.92 -1.12 -2.67
C PRO A 114 -0.42 -1.21 -1.94
N MET A 115 -0.41 -0.90 -0.65
CA MET A 115 -1.60 -0.91 0.20
C MET A 115 -2.03 0.53 0.53
N GLY A 116 -3.34 0.73 0.62
CA GLY A 116 -3.91 2.03 0.94
C GLY A 116 -3.53 3.07 -0.10
N CYS A 117 -2.73 4.05 0.30
CA CYS A 117 -2.27 5.10 -0.62
C CYS A 117 -0.99 4.69 -1.35
N ARG A 118 0.12 4.54 -0.63
CA ARG A 118 1.47 4.29 -1.19
C ARG A 118 2.35 3.49 -0.25
N ALA A 119 1.75 2.66 0.61
CA ALA A 119 2.52 1.82 1.51
C ALA A 119 3.06 0.61 0.74
N PHE A 120 4.37 0.57 0.55
CA PHE A 120 5.09 -0.58 0.03
C PHE A 120 5.66 -1.39 1.19
N LEU A 121 5.45 -2.71 1.12
CA LEU A 121 6.10 -3.61 2.04
C LEU A 121 7.50 -3.95 1.51
N SER A 122 8.45 -4.06 2.44
CA SER A 122 9.78 -4.60 2.14
C SER A 122 9.69 -6.03 1.59
N PRO A 123 10.70 -6.55 0.89
CA PRO A 123 10.76 -7.95 0.52
C PRO A 123 10.60 -8.84 1.76
N TRP A 124 9.99 -9.99 1.54
CA TRP A 124 9.87 -11.04 2.54
C TRP A 124 9.99 -12.39 1.85
N TYR A 125 10.70 -13.31 2.47
CA TYR A 125 10.92 -14.65 1.94
C TYR A 125 10.30 -15.69 2.86
N GLU A 126 9.79 -16.78 2.29
CA GLU A 126 9.05 -17.80 3.03
C GLU A 126 9.83 -18.37 4.21
N ARG A 127 11.13 -18.61 4.04
CA ARG A 127 12.01 -19.21 5.05
C ARG A 127 12.93 -18.20 5.74
N GLY A 128 13.55 -17.31 4.97
CA GLY A 128 14.57 -16.39 5.49
C GLY A 128 14.03 -15.07 6.03
N GLY A 129 12.76 -14.75 5.79
CA GLY A 129 12.18 -13.49 6.27
C GLY A 129 12.65 -12.28 5.47
N MET A 130 13.38 -11.36 6.07
CA MET A 130 13.87 -10.13 5.40
C MET A 130 14.95 -10.41 4.34
N HIS A 131 15.66 -11.52 4.43
CA HIS A 131 16.67 -11.95 3.49
C HIS A 131 16.40 -13.39 3.09
N PRO A 132 16.68 -13.80 1.84
CA PRO A 132 16.50 -15.19 1.45
C PRO A 132 17.42 -16.09 2.29
N ALA A 133 16.91 -17.25 2.69
CA ALA A 133 17.71 -18.25 3.40
C ALA A 133 18.73 -18.91 2.48
N ASP A 134 18.38 -19.08 1.21
CA ASP A 134 19.22 -19.59 0.10
C ASP A 134 18.60 -19.19 -1.24
N ASP A 135 19.24 -19.55 -2.35
CA ASP A 135 18.78 -19.20 -3.71
C ASP A 135 17.41 -19.81 -4.10
N ALA A 136 16.96 -20.84 -3.40
CA ALA A 136 15.67 -21.48 -3.64
C ALA A 136 14.55 -20.89 -2.78
N ASP A 137 14.86 -19.97 -1.87
CA ASP A 137 13.85 -19.31 -1.03
C ASP A 137 12.99 -18.35 -1.86
N LYS A 138 11.67 -18.47 -1.70
CA LYS A 138 10.71 -17.75 -2.55
C LYS A 138 10.27 -16.44 -1.92
N PRO A 139 10.17 -15.37 -2.71
CA PRO A 139 9.60 -14.11 -2.24
C PRO A 139 8.08 -14.21 -2.08
N VAL A 140 7.56 -13.58 -1.05
CA VAL A 140 6.12 -13.50 -0.72
C VAL A 140 5.55 -12.19 -1.26
N PHE A 141 4.55 -12.29 -2.12
CA PHE A 141 3.92 -11.13 -2.78
C PHE A 141 2.52 -10.80 -2.24
N VAL A 142 1.87 -11.71 -1.52
CA VAL A 142 0.49 -11.56 -1.04
C VAL A 142 0.37 -12.00 0.42
N GLY A 143 -0.68 -11.52 1.09
CA GLY A 143 -1.04 -11.95 2.44
C GLY A 143 -0.29 -11.24 3.57
N ARG A 144 0.76 -10.44 3.29
CA ARG A 144 1.41 -9.61 4.30
C ARG A 144 0.57 -8.38 4.63
N PHE A 145 0.72 -7.85 5.82
CA PHE A 145 -0.06 -6.69 6.28
C PHE A 145 0.79 -5.72 7.10
N ASN A 146 0.25 -4.51 7.25
CA ASN A 146 0.84 -3.46 8.06
C ASN A 146 -0.01 -3.27 9.33
N ILE A 147 0.62 -3.24 10.49
CA ILE A 147 -0.08 -3.08 11.78
C ILE A 147 -0.38 -1.63 12.14
N GLY A 148 0.17 -0.68 11.38
CA GLY A 148 -0.07 0.74 11.58
C GLY A 148 1.08 1.61 11.12
N ALA A 149 0.84 2.92 11.12
CA ALA A 149 1.82 3.93 10.77
C ALA A 149 1.82 5.06 11.80
N VAL A 150 3.00 5.61 12.07
CA VAL A 150 3.18 6.83 12.86
C VAL A 150 3.93 7.83 12.00
N SER A 151 3.44 9.07 11.90
CA SER A 151 4.05 10.09 11.06
C SER A 151 4.97 11.01 11.83
N LEU A 152 6.17 11.21 11.30
CA LEU A 152 7.10 12.27 11.68
C LEU A 152 6.73 13.57 10.96
N HIS A 153 6.59 14.64 11.70
CA HIS A 153 6.36 15.98 11.17
C HIS A 153 7.66 16.78 11.23
N LEU A 154 8.44 16.78 10.15
CA LEU A 154 9.79 17.38 10.13
C LEU A 154 9.81 18.86 10.51
N PRO A 155 8.88 19.73 10.03
CA PRO A 155 8.85 21.12 10.48
C PRO A 155 8.68 21.30 11.99
N MET A 156 7.90 20.42 12.65
CA MET A 156 7.78 20.47 14.12
C MET A 156 9.07 20.04 14.81
N ILE A 157 9.77 19.05 14.27
CA ILE A 157 11.08 18.61 14.80
C ILE A 157 12.09 19.74 14.67
N LEU A 158 12.12 20.42 13.52
CA LEU A 158 12.98 21.58 13.31
C LEU A 158 12.63 22.74 14.25
N ALA A 159 11.35 23.05 14.41
CA ALA A 159 10.91 24.10 15.35
C ALA A 159 11.32 23.79 16.80
N LYS A 160 11.21 22.53 17.19
CA LYS A 160 11.63 22.06 18.52
C LYS A 160 13.16 22.16 18.70
N SER A 161 13.93 21.72 17.71
CA SER A 161 15.39 21.86 17.68
C SER A 161 15.81 23.32 17.92
N ARG A 162 15.22 24.25 17.18
CA ARG A 162 15.48 25.69 17.32
C ARG A 162 15.08 26.23 18.70
N LYS A 163 13.89 25.87 19.18
CA LYS A 163 13.36 26.32 20.48
C LYS A 163 14.22 25.85 21.65
N GLU A 164 14.75 24.63 21.58
CA GLU A 164 15.54 24.00 22.62
C GLU A 164 17.05 24.19 22.42
N SER A 165 17.47 24.87 21.35
CA SER A 165 18.89 25.05 20.98
C SER A 165 19.64 23.72 20.91
N ARG A 166 18.98 22.68 20.37
CA ARG A 166 19.51 21.33 20.19
C ARG A 166 19.77 21.07 18.71
N ASP A 167 20.70 20.16 18.44
CA ASP A 167 20.93 19.69 17.08
C ASP A 167 19.67 19.02 16.50
N PHE A 168 19.41 19.28 15.20
CA PHE A 168 18.23 18.74 14.53
C PHE A 168 18.24 17.21 14.50
N TYR A 169 19.38 16.60 14.24
CA TYR A 169 19.50 15.15 14.15
C TYR A 169 19.34 14.47 15.51
N GLU A 170 19.80 15.10 16.60
CA GLU A 170 19.54 14.60 17.95
C GLU A 170 18.04 14.57 18.27
N VAL A 171 17.32 15.63 17.90
CA VAL A 171 15.87 15.70 18.12
C VAL A 171 15.15 14.69 17.21
N LEU A 172 15.58 14.53 15.97
CA LEU A 172 15.06 13.54 15.04
C LEU A 172 15.24 12.11 15.57
N ASP A 173 16.44 11.76 15.99
CA ASP A 173 16.77 10.44 16.55
C ASP A 173 15.95 10.12 17.81
N TYR A 174 15.72 11.11 18.65
CA TYR A 174 14.86 10.95 19.81
C TYR A 174 13.44 10.52 19.40
N TYR A 175 12.82 11.19 18.40
CA TYR A 175 11.47 10.84 17.94
C TYR A 175 11.44 9.53 17.17
N LEU A 176 12.45 9.22 16.37
CA LEU A 176 12.58 7.91 15.72
C LEU A 176 12.63 6.77 16.75
N ASN A 177 13.37 6.95 17.84
CA ASN A 177 13.42 5.98 18.93
C ASN A 177 12.07 5.84 19.66
N LEU A 178 11.34 6.95 19.86
CA LEU A 178 9.98 6.87 20.43
C LEU A 178 9.03 6.08 19.53
N ILE A 179 9.06 6.31 18.23
CA ILE A 179 8.25 5.56 17.26
C ILE A 179 8.62 4.07 17.30
N ARG A 180 9.91 3.76 17.30
CA ARG A 180 10.38 2.39 17.44
C ARG A 180 9.84 1.71 18.70
N GLN A 181 9.91 2.38 19.85
CA GLN A 181 9.38 1.85 21.11
C GLN A 181 7.86 1.65 21.04
N LEU A 182 7.13 2.60 20.44
CA LEU A 182 5.69 2.49 20.25
C LEU A 182 5.35 1.28 19.38
N HIS A 183 6.04 1.08 18.26
CA HIS A 183 5.83 -0.08 17.43
C HIS A 183 6.12 -1.40 18.15
N ILE A 184 7.20 -1.49 18.92
CA ILE A 184 7.52 -2.67 19.73
C ILE A 184 6.39 -2.99 20.71
N ARG A 185 5.87 -1.96 21.41
CA ARG A 185 4.72 -2.12 22.33
C ARG A 185 3.46 -2.56 21.58
N THR A 186 3.21 -2.01 20.39
CA THR A 186 2.08 -2.38 19.54
C THR A 186 2.17 -3.85 19.11
N TYR A 187 3.35 -4.31 18.69
CA TYR A 187 3.59 -5.73 18.38
C TYR A 187 3.33 -6.63 19.60
N ALA A 188 3.82 -6.25 20.76
CA ALA A 188 3.61 -7.01 21.98
C ALA A 188 2.12 -7.10 22.35
N TYR A 189 1.42 -5.97 22.31
CA TYR A 189 -0.02 -5.90 22.59
C TYR A 189 -0.84 -6.74 21.60
N LEU A 190 -0.65 -6.54 20.31
CA LEU A 190 -1.36 -7.28 19.26
C LEU A 190 -1.06 -8.79 19.33
N GLY A 191 0.19 -9.15 19.68
CA GLY A 191 0.60 -10.55 19.78
C GLY A 191 -0.17 -11.35 20.86
N GLU A 192 -0.74 -10.67 21.84
CA GLU A 192 -1.57 -11.28 22.89
C GLU A 192 -3.05 -11.47 22.46
N MET A 193 -3.47 -10.87 21.35
CA MET A 193 -4.84 -11.01 20.85
C MET A 193 -5.08 -12.44 20.34
N ARG A 194 -6.31 -12.92 20.47
CA ARG A 194 -6.73 -14.23 19.96
C ARG A 194 -7.14 -14.14 18.49
N ALA A 195 -6.92 -15.21 17.74
CA ALA A 195 -7.31 -15.30 16.34
C ALA A 195 -8.81 -15.15 16.12
N SER A 196 -9.63 -15.45 17.14
CA SER A 196 -11.08 -15.22 17.12
C SER A 196 -11.49 -13.75 16.93
N THR A 197 -10.59 -12.80 17.11
CA THR A 197 -10.90 -11.36 16.88
C THR A 197 -11.09 -11.02 15.40
N ASN A 198 -10.47 -11.77 14.50
CA ASN A 198 -10.70 -11.66 13.05
C ASN A 198 -10.44 -13.01 12.37
N PRO A 199 -11.44 -13.94 12.42
CA PRO A 199 -11.26 -15.28 11.88
C PRO A 199 -10.89 -15.32 10.41
N LEU A 200 -11.46 -14.45 9.56
CA LEU A 200 -11.16 -14.42 8.13
C LEU A 200 -9.68 -14.15 7.87
N ALA A 201 -9.08 -13.24 8.62
CA ALA A 201 -7.67 -12.88 8.46
C ALA A 201 -6.73 -13.92 9.08
N TYR A 202 -7.08 -14.44 10.27
CA TYR A 202 -6.14 -15.19 11.10
C TYR A 202 -6.36 -16.71 11.07
N CYS A 203 -7.55 -17.19 10.67
CA CYS A 203 -7.86 -18.62 10.65
C CYS A 203 -8.13 -19.14 9.24
N GLU A 204 -8.71 -18.33 8.35
CA GLU A 204 -9.14 -18.72 7.00
C GLU A 204 -8.16 -18.31 5.90
N GLY A 205 -6.93 -18.00 6.24
CA GLY A 205 -5.85 -17.72 5.28
C GLY A 205 -5.88 -16.31 4.66
N GLY A 206 -6.63 -15.36 5.21
CA GLY A 206 -6.66 -13.98 4.73
C GLY A 206 -5.30 -13.29 4.83
N PHE A 207 -4.54 -13.58 5.89
CA PHE A 207 -3.14 -13.15 6.03
C PHE A 207 -2.16 -14.31 5.88
N LEU A 208 -0.92 -14.00 5.54
CA LEU A 208 0.17 -14.96 5.44
C LEU A 208 0.34 -15.71 6.78
N GLY A 209 0.24 -17.02 6.73
CA GLY A 209 0.25 -17.89 7.92
C GLY A 209 -1.06 -17.90 8.71
N GLY A 210 -2.13 -17.31 8.18
CA GLY A 210 -3.45 -17.18 8.80
C GLY A 210 -4.26 -18.48 8.84
N HIS A 211 -3.70 -19.55 9.39
CA HIS A 211 -4.33 -20.84 9.61
C HIS A 211 -4.33 -21.24 11.09
N LEU A 212 -4.51 -20.26 11.96
CA LEU A 212 -4.54 -20.44 13.40
C LEU A 212 -5.89 -21.00 13.87
N LYS A 213 -5.91 -21.62 15.05
CA LYS A 213 -7.17 -21.94 15.75
C LYS A 213 -7.72 -20.65 16.37
N LEU A 214 -9.04 -20.58 16.53
CA LEU A 214 -9.70 -19.41 17.15
C LEU A 214 -9.15 -19.03 18.53
N SER A 215 -8.69 -20.01 19.30
CA SER A 215 -8.09 -19.81 20.63
C SER A 215 -6.65 -19.34 20.62
N ASP A 216 -5.94 -19.49 19.51
CA ASP A 216 -4.52 -19.20 19.42
C ASP A 216 -4.26 -17.69 19.44
N LYS A 217 -3.08 -17.31 19.95
CA LYS A 217 -2.61 -15.93 19.86
C LYS A 217 -2.06 -15.63 18.47
N ILE A 218 -2.28 -14.41 17.95
CA ILE A 218 -1.83 -14.01 16.61
C ILE A 218 -0.33 -13.70 16.51
N LYS A 219 0.40 -13.78 17.60
CA LYS A 219 1.84 -13.48 17.66
C LYS A 219 2.68 -14.11 16.54
N PRO A 220 2.47 -15.37 16.11
CA PRO A 220 3.21 -15.95 15.00
C PRO A 220 3.04 -15.23 13.67
N LEU A 221 1.85 -14.65 13.40
CA LEU A 221 1.55 -13.92 12.16
C LEU A 221 2.31 -12.59 12.10
N LEU A 222 2.60 -12.00 13.25
CA LEU A 222 3.27 -10.71 13.32
C LEU A 222 4.72 -10.74 12.84
N LYS A 223 5.32 -11.93 12.67
CA LYS A 223 6.66 -12.08 12.09
C LYS A 223 6.79 -11.43 10.71
N SER A 224 5.78 -11.62 9.85
CA SER A 224 5.75 -11.09 8.49
C SER A 224 5.04 -9.72 8.37
N ALA A 225 4.44 -9.24 9.46
CA ALA A 225 3.80 -7.94 9.49
C ALA A 225 4.83 -6.82 9.52
N THR A 226 4.46 -5.65 9.02
CA THR A 226 5.27 -4.43 9.09
C THR A 226 4.63 -3.40 10.00
N ALA A 227 5.46 -2.54 10.57
CA ALA A 227 5.06 -1.28 11.15
C ALA A 227 5.76 -0.17 10.37
N SER A 228 5.01 0.83 9.94
CA SER A 228 5.52 1.90 9.10
C SER A 228 5.63 3.20 9.87
N PHE A 229 6.51 4.08 9.44
CA PHE A 229 6.43 5.49 9.79
C PHE A 229 6.32 6.31 8.51
N GLY A 230 5.54 7.38 8.59
CA GLY A 230 5.42 8.37 7.53
C GLY A 230 6.35 9.55 7.77
N ILE A 231 6.69 10.27 6.72
CA ILE A 231 7.44 11.52 6.78
C ILE A 231 6.58 12.61 6.14
N THR A 232 6.35 13.69 6.87
CA THR A 232 5.60 14.85 6.38
C THR A 232 6.57 16.00 6.13
N ALA A 233 6.37 16.69 5.01
CA ALA A 233 7.13 17.90 4.62
C ALA A 233 8.64 17.64 4.43
N LEU A 234 8.98 16.60 3.65
CA LEU A 234 10.37 16.26 3.36
C LEU A 234 11.07 17.30 2.47
N ASN A 235 10.31 18.01 1.64
CA ASN A 235 10.85 19.01 0.69
C ASN A 235 10.80 20.46 1.22
N GLU A 236 10.32 20.67 2.41
CA GLU A 236 10.24 21.98 3.08
C GLU A 236 11.37 22.13 4.10
#